data_bf99beb602f381fe7bdb0e6a26c956e8
#
_entry.id   bf99beb602f381fe7bdb0e6a26c956e8
#
_cell.length_a   1.000
_cell.length_b   1.000
_cell.length_c   1.000
_cell.angle_alpha   90.00
_cell.angle_beta   90.00
_cell.angle_gamma   90.00
#
_symmetry.space_group_name_H-M   'P 1'
#
loop_
_entity.id
_entity.type
_entity.pdbx_description
1 polymer ?
#
loop_
_entity_poly.entity_id
_entity_poly.type
_entity_poly.pdbx_seq_one_letter_code
_entity_poly.pdbx_strand_id
1 'polypeptide(L)'
;IDLSVIFILARAIFFAFALGSLSVLSILWGLDRGAYLNLNLFLLFFLLIFRGEMKKSFFLIIGFFLGWIIFFSINAQNEAKFFIENSLSIYQNHGFINGIIHPIPFSDDPNSWRATKIIISILICGLILIYLFVFNDKKFSNQSKMLLAFVFIISTISYVQALSRSDGPHMRESFG
;
A
#
# COMPACT_ATOMS: atom_id res chain seq x y z
N ILE A 1 -27.95 24.06 6.90
CA ILE A 1 -26.90 23.13 6.42
C ILE A 1 -27.55 22.31 5.32
N ASP A 2 -26.94 22.33 4.12
CA ASP A 2 -27.45 21.63 2.96
C ASP A 2 -27.38 20.12 3.21
N LEU A 3 -28.51 19.42 3.08
CA LEU A 3 -28.62 17.98 3.25
C LEU A 3 -27.67 17.20 2.30
N SER A 4 -27.40 17.73 1.12
CA SER A 4 -26.45 17.14 0.17
C SER A 4 -25.02 17.08 0.72
N VAL A 5 -24.57 18.11 1.42
CA VAL A 5 -23.25 18.17 2.05
C VAL A 5 -23.12 17.17 3.19
N ILE A 6 -24.18 17.03 4.01
CA ILE A 6 -24.21 16.05 5.10
C ILE A 6 -24.10 14.62 4.53
N PHE A 7 -24.82 14.32 3.45
CA PHE A 7 -24.80 13.01 2.83
C PHE A 7 -23.45 12.66 2.21
N ILE A 8 -22.81 13.62 1.52
CA ILE A 8 -21.46 13.43 0.96
C ILE A 8 -20.43 13.17 2.07
N LEU A 9 -20.50 13.94 3.16
CA LEU A 9 -19.59 13.78 4.29
C LEU A 9 -19.78 12.42 4.98
N ALA A 10 -21.02 12.03 5.24
CA ALA A 10 -21.34 10.73 5.85
C ALA A 10 -20.83 9.57 4.99
N ARG A 11 -21.00 9.67 3.68
CA ARG A 11 -20.51 8.68 2.72
C ARG A 11 -18.99 8.57 2.76
N ALA A 12 -18.27 9.68 2.75
CA ALA A 12 -16.82 9.71 2.81
C ALA A 12 -16.26 9.12 4.11
N ILE A 13 -16.92 9.40 5.25
CA ILE A 13 -16.61 8.83 6.56
C ILE A 13 -16.83 7.33 6.57
N PHE A 14 -17.97 6.87 6.04
CA PHE A 14 -18.27 5.45 5.94
C PHE A 14 -17.21 4.69 5.11
N PHE A 15 -16.81 5.23 3.96
CA PHE A 15 -15.75 4.63 3.17
C PHE A 15 -14.41 4.58 3.88
N ALA A 16 -14.03 5.62 4.61
CA ALA A 16 -12.80 5.63 5.39
C ALA A 16 -12.81 4.54 6.48
N PHE A 17 -13.93 4.41 7.18
CA PHE A 17 -14.14 3.37 8.18
C PHE A 17 -14.08 1.96 7.57
N ALA A 18 -14.78 1.73 6.47
CA ALA A 18 -14.81 0.44 5.78
C ALA A 18 -13.41 0.05 5.27
N LEU A 19 -12.66 1.00 4.69
CA LEU A 19 -11.27 0.76 4.26
C LEU A 19 -10.37 0.36 5.42
N GLY A 20 -10.49 1.03 6.57
CA GLY A 20 -9.75 0.67 7.77
C GLY A 20 -10.07 -0.75 8.23
N SER A 21 -11.35 -1.11 8.28
CA SER A 21 -11.80 -2.44 8.70
C SER A 21 -11.37 -3.56 7.75
N LEU A 22 -11.23 -3.27 6.46
CA LEU A 22 -10.74 -4.22 5.45
C LEU A 22 -9.26 -4.58 5.64
N SER A 23 -8.50 -3.83 6.43
CA SER A 23 -7.08 -4.08 6.69
C SER A 23 -6.82 -5.50 7.17
N VAL A 24 -7.66 -6.01 8.07
CA VAL A 24 -7.56 -7.36 8.63
C VAL A 24 -7.86 -8.42 7.57
N LEU A 25 -8.95 -8.24 6.82
CA LEU A 25 -9.35 -9.18 5.77
C LEU A 25 -8.27 -9.32 4.71
N SER A 26 -7.55 -8.26 4.42
CA SER A 26 -6.45 -8.31 3.45
C SER A 26 -5.28 -9.19 3.91
N ILE A 27 -4.96 -9.17 5.21
CA ILE A 27 -3.91 -10.03 5.79
C ILE A 27 -4.35 -11.49 5.82
N LEU A 28 -5.63 -11.76 6.12
CA LEU A 28 -6.20 -13.10 6.07
C LEU A 28 -6.24 -13.68 4.65
N TRP A 29 -6.42 -12.82 3.63
CA TRP A 29 -6.38 -13.22 2.23
C TRP A 29 -4.98 -13.60 1.75
N GLY A 30 -3.96 -12.90 2.23
CA GLY A 30 -2.56 -13.17 1.91
C GLY A 30 -1.65 -12.22 2.68
N LEU A 31 -0.75 -12.79 3.48
CA LEU A 31 0.10 -12.04 4.40
C LEU A 31 0.91 -10.95 3.69
N ASP A 32 1.51 -11.27 2.56
CA ASP A 32 2.30 -10.35 1.74
C ASP A 32 1.45 -9.20 1.19
N ARG A 33 0.35 -9.53 0.50
CA ARG A 33 -0.57 -8.53 -0.06
C ARG A 33 -1.24 -7.70 1.02
N GLY A 34 -1.61 -8.35 2.12
CA GLY A 34 -2.19 -7.66 3.27
C GLY A 34 -1.23 -6.69 3.92
N ALA A 35 0.05 -7.04 4.07
CA ALA A 35 1.06 -6.14 4.60
C ALA A 35 1.22 -4.88 3.72
N TYR A 36 1.27 -5.03 2.39
CA TYR A 36 1.34 -3.89 1.46
C TYR A 36 0.07 -3.03 1.49
N LEU A 37 -1.11 -3.64 1.58
CA LEU A 37 -2.36 -2.88 1.70
C LEU A 37 -2.37 -2.09 3.02
N ASN A 38 -1.95 -2.68 4.13
CA ASN A 38 -1.87 -1.99 5.41
C ASN A 38 -0.86 -0.83 5.37
N LEU A 39 0.28 -1.00 4.70
CA LEU A 39 1.23 0.08 4.47
C LEU A 39 0.59 1.23 3.65
N ASN A 40 -0.17 0.90 2.61
CA ASN A 40 -0.90 1.89 1.82
C ASN A 40 -1.99 2.60 2.63
N LEU A 41 -2.71 1.91 3.52
CA LEU A 41 -3.67 2.53 4.42
C LEU A 41 -2.98 3.48 5.42
N PHE A 42 -1.81 3.12 5.90
CA PHE A 42 -0.97 3.98 6.74
C PHE A 42 -0.55 5.26 6.00
N LEU A 43 -0.08 5.13 4.76
CA LEU A 43 0.23 6.30 3.91
C LEU A 43 -1.00 7.16 3.64
N LEU A 44 -2.16 6.54 3.37
CA LEU A 44 -3.43 7.25 3.21
C LEU A 44 -3.82 8.01 4.47
N PHE A 45 -3.62 7.43 5.65
CA PHE A 45 -3.86 8.09 6.93
C PHE A 45 -3.07 9.39 7.04
N PHE A 46 -1.77 9.37 6.76
CA PHE A 46 -0.96 10.58 6.78
C PHE A 46 -1.38 11.59 5.71
N LEU A 47 -1.69 11.11 4.50
CA LEU A 47 -2.18 11.97 3.43
C LEU A 47 -3.44 12.73 3.85
N LEU A 48 -4.39 12.07 4.52
CA LEU A 48 -5.60 12.69 5.03
C LEU A 48 -5.30 13.74 6.11
N ILE A 49 -4.34 13.47 7.00
CA ILE A 49 -3.87 14.45 8.00
C ILE A 49 -3.28 15.68 7.31
N PHE A 50 -2.35 15.50 6.38
CA PHE A 50 -1.71 16.61 5.65
C PHE A 50 -2.70 17.44 4.84
N ARG A 51 -3.81 16.86 4.41
CA ARG A 51 -4.90 17.57 3.74
C ARG A 51 -5.87 18.26 4.70
N GLY A 52 -5.66 18.16 6.02
CA GLY A 52 -6.58 18.68 7.03
C GLY A 52 -7.89 17.89 7.14
N GLU A 53 -7.98 16.70 6.55
CA GLU A 53 -9.17 15.86 6.56
C GLU A 53 -9.22 14.98 7.81
N MET A 54 -9.07 15.57 9.00
CA MET A 54 -8.93 14.90 10.29
C MET A 54 -10.07 13.92 10.59
N LYS A 55 -11.32 14.26 10.21
CA LYS A 55 -12.48 13.38 10.43
C LYS A 55 -12.32 12.06 9.67
N LYS A 56 -11.94 12.09 8.40
CA LYS A 56 -11.75 10.88 7.60
C LYS A 56 -10.57 10.05 8.12
N SER A 57 -9.47 10.71 8.49
CA SER A 57 -8.31 10.07 9.12
C SER A 57 -8.69 9.36 10.41
N PHE A 58 -9.48 10.01 11.28
CA PHE A 58 -9.96 9.44 12.53
C PHE A 58 -10.83 8.19 12.31
N PHE A 59 -11.78 8.24 11.38
CA PHE A 59 -12.62 7.08 11.07
C PHE A 59 -11.87 5.94 10.37
N LEU A 60 -10.85 6.24 9.58
CA LEU A 60 -9.96 5.24 9.02
C LEU A 60 -9.25 4.43 10.12
N ILE A 61 -8.71 5.13 11.12
CA ILE A 61 -7.97 4.47 12.21
C ILE A 61 -8.90 3.73 13.16
N ILE A 62 -10.11 4.25 13.43
CA ILE A 62 -11.12 3.52 14.20
C ILE A 62 -11.51 2.24 13.49
N GLY A 63 -11.78 2.29 12.18
CA GLY A 63 -12.08 1.10 11.38
C GLY A 63 -10.95 0.08 11.46
N PHE A 64 -9.70 0.52 11.35
CA PHE A 64 -8.52 -0.32 11.49
C PHE A 64 -8.51 -1.04 12.85
N PHE A 65 -8.57 -0.31 13.95
CA PHE A 65 -8.54 -0.92 15.29
C PHE A 65 -9.73 -1.82 15.57
N LEU A 66 -10.93 -1.44 15.16
CA LEU A 66 -12.12 -2.27 15.34
C LEU A 66 -12.03 -3.57 14.56
N GLY A 67 -11.52 -3.53 13.32
CA GLY A 67 -11.26 -4.73 12.55
C GLY A 67 -10.34 -5.72 13.30
N TRP A 68 -9.22 -5.22 13.82
CA TRP A 68 -8.28 -6.05 14.59
C TRP A 68 -8.85 -6.53 15.93
N ILE A 69 -9.58 -5.69 16.66
CA ILE A 69 -10.26 -6.09 17.91
C ILE A 69 -11.26 -7.21 17.63
N ILE A 70 -12.08 -7.09 16.60
CA ILE A 70 -13.03 -8.13 16.19
C ILE A 70 -12.30 -9.41 15.84
N PHE A 71 -11.24 -9.33 15.05
CA PHE A 71 -10.43 -10.49 14.68
C PHE A 71 -9.90 -11.24 15.92
N PHE A 72 -9.25 -10.53 16.85
CA PHE A 72 -8.71 -11.14 18.07
C PHE A 72 -9.79 -11.59 19.06
N SER A 73 -10.98 -11.01 19.01
CA SER A 73 -12.11 -11.42 19.88
C SER A 73 -12.80 -12.69 19.39
N ILE A 74 -12.85 -12.90 18.08
CA ILE A 74 -13.48 -14.09 17.49
C ILE A 74 -12.53 -15.28 17.54
N ASN A 75 -11.23 -15.07 17.35
CA ASN A 75 -10.24 -16.13 17.39
C ASN A 75 -9.82 -16.36 18.85
N ALA A 76 -9.80 -17.64 19.26
CA ALA A 76 -9.28 -18.02 20.57
C ALA A 76 -7.85 -17.48 20.75
N GLN A 77 -7.48 -17.09 21.97
CA GLN A 77 -6.18 -16.46 22.25
C GLN A 77 -4.99 -17.25 21.68
N ASN A 78 -5.08 -18.58 21.70
CA ASN A 78 -4.03 -19.45 21.17
C ASN A 78 -3.94 -19.39 19.64
N GLU A 79 -5.07 -19.25 18.94
CA GLU A 79 -5.08 -19.16 17.47
C GLU A 79 -4.54 -17.81 16.99
N ALA A 80 -4.86 -16.73 17.68
CA ALA A 80 -4.32 -15.41 17.38
C ALA A 80 -2.80 -15.36 17.59
N LYS A 81 -2.29 -15.95 18.67
CA LYS A 81 -0.86 -16.09 18.94
C LYS A 81 -0.18 -16.93 17.84
N PHE A 82 -0.76 -18.08 17.52
CA PHE A 82 -0.25 -18.98 16.49
C PHE A 82 -0.23 -18.31 15.10
N PHE A 83 -1.26 -17.53 14.78
CA PHE A 83 -1.29 -16.73 13.56
C PHE A 83 -0.13 -15.73 13.48
N ILE A 84 0.14 -15.00 14.57
CA ILE A 84 1.25 -14.03 14.62
C ILE A 84 2.60 -14.74 14.48
N GLU A 85 2.82 -15.82 15.23
CA GLU A 85 4.08 -16.57 15.22
C GLU A 85 4.35 -17.18 13.84
N ASN A 86 3.34 -17.78 13.20
CA ASN A 86 3.46 -18.29 11.85
C ASN A 86 3.72 -17.18 10.82
N SER A 87 3.04 -16.06 10.94
CA SER A 87 3.24 -14.92 10.05
C SER A 87 4.67 -14.38 10.14
N LEU A 88 5.22 -14.26 11.34
CA LEU A 88 6.61 -13.87 11.57
C LEU A 88 7.59 -14.91 11.02
N SER A 89 7.31 -16.20 11.22
CA SER A 89 8.14 -17.28 10.69
C SER A 89 8.17 -17.28 9.17
N ILE A 90 7.02 -17.09 8.52
CA ILE A 90 6.92 -16.96 7.05
C ILE A 90 7.73 -15.76 6.57
N TYR A 91 7.61 -14.63 7.24
CA TYR A 91 8.35 -13.43 6.88
C TYR A 91 9.87 -13.62 7.02
N GLN A 92 10.32 -14.20 8.14
CA GLN A 92 11.74 -14.47 8.39
C GLN A 92 12.35 -15.47 7.40
N ASN A 93 11.56 -16.45 6.95
CA ASN A 93 12.00 -17.48 6.03
C ASN A 93 11.55 -17.23 4.58
N HIS A 94 11.11 -16.02 4.26
CA HIS A 94 10.54 -15.66 2.96
C HIS A 94 11.45 -16.04 1.78
N GLY A 95 12.74 -15.77 1.86
CA GLY A 95 13.70 -16.13 0.81
C GLY A 95 13.85 -17.64 0.62
N PHE A 96 13.75 -18.41 1.70
CA PHE A 96 13.81 -19.89 1.65
C PHE A 96 12.50 -20.50 1.12
N ILE A 97 11.35 -19.98 1.56
CA ILE A 97 10.03 -20.48 1.17
C ILE A 97 9.76 -20.24 -0.32
N ASN A 98 10.10 -19.09 -0.83
CA ASN A 98 9.85 -18.75 -2.23
C ASN A 98 10.91 -19.33 -3.19
N GLY A 99 12.07 -19.76 -2.68
CA GLY A 99 13.11 -20.41 -3.48
C GLY A 99 13.65 -19.56 -4.64
N ILE A 100 13.35 -18.28 -4.66
CA ILE A 100 13.62 -17.37 -5.77
C ILE A 100 14.71 -16.39 -5.32
N ILE A 101 15.83 -16.41 -6.04
CA ILE A 101 16.86 -15.39 -5.91
C ILE A 101 16.28 -14.10 -6.49
N HIS A 102 16.24 -13.04 -5.70
CA HIS A 102 15.81 -11.73 -6.18
C HIS A 102 16.72 -11.28 -7.34
N PRO A 103 16.16 -10.91 -8.50
CA PRO A 103 16.98 -10.41 -9.59
C PRO A 103 17.65 -9.11 -9.15
N ILE A 104 18.97 -9.07 -9.24
CA ILE A 104 19.73 -7.86 -8.94
C ILE A 104 19.65 -6.95 -10.17
N PRO A 105 19.06 -5.74 -10.08
CA PRO A 105 19.05 -4.79 -11.18
C PRO A 105 20.47 -4.56 -11.71
N PHE A 106 20.60 -4.36 -13.02
CA PHE A 106 21.89 -4.10 -13.71
C PHE A 106 22.88 -5.28 -13.70
N SER A 107 22.46 -6.50 -13.38
CA SER A 107 23.29 -7.70 -13.53
C SER A 107 23.04 -8.42 -14.87
N ASP A 108 23.90 -9.36 -15.23
CA ASP A 108 23.82 -10.10 -16.49
C ASP A 108 22.77 -11.22 -16.51
N ASP A 109 22.03 -11.40 -15.41
CA ASP A 109 20.95 -12.38 -15.33
C ASP A 109 19.78 -11.97 -16.25
N PRO A 110 19.20 -12.87 -17.05
CA PRO A 110 18.03 -12.58 -17.89
C PRO A 110 16.84 -11.97 -17.16
N ASN A 111 16.62 -12.31 -15.88
CA ASN A 111 15.57 -11.72 -15.05
C ASN A 111 15.92 -10.31 -14.57
N SER A 112 17.19 -9.97 -14.48
CA SER A 112 17.70 -8.65 -14.09
C SER A 112 17.26 -7.54 -15.04
N TRP A 113 17.13 -7.84 -16.34
CA TRP A 113 16.70 -6.85 -17.33
C TRP A 113 15.32 -6.25 -17.05
N ARG A 114 14.38 -7.08 -16.55
CA ARG A 114 13.03 -6.61 -16.16
C ARG A 114 13.10 -5.73 -14.92
N ALA A 115 13.84 -6.16 -13.90
CA ALA A 115 14.04 -5.38 -12.69
C ALA A 115 14.71 -4.03 -12.99
N THR A 116 15.71 -4.02 -13.88
CA THR A 116 16.40 -2.81 -14.34
C THR A 116 15.46 -1.83 -15.04
N LYS A 117 14.63 -2.31 -15.97
CA LYS A 117 13.65 -1.46 -16.67
C LYS A 117 12.70 -0.77 -15.70
N ILE A 118 12.18 -1.51 -14.72
CA ILE A 118 11.22 -0.94 -13.76
C ILE A 118 11.91 0.07 -12.85
N ILE A 119 13.12 -0.20 -12.36
CA ILE A 119 13.83 0.77 -11.52
C ILE A 119 14.15 2.06 -12.28
N ILE A 120 14.52 1.96 -13.58
CA ILE A 120 14.70 3.12 -14.43
C ILE A 120 13.39 3.89 -14.60
N SER A 121 12.27 3.19 -14.80
CA SER A 121 10.95 3.83 -14.90
C SER A 121 10.56 4.54 -13.60
N ILE A 122 10.82 3.92 -12.44
CA ILE A 122 10.61 4.54 -11.12
C ILE A 122 11.46 5.82 -11.00
N LEU A 123 12.72 5.77 -11.37
CA LEU A 123 13.60 6.95 -11.32
C LEU A 123 13.10 8.08 -12.22
N ILE A 124 12.69 7.78 -13.46
CA ILE A 124 12.14 8.75 -14.38
C ILE A 124 10.84 9.37 -13.81
N CYS A 125 9.90 8.54 -13.33
CA CYS A 125 8.66 9.02 -12.72
C CYS A 125 8.93 9.87 -11.47
N GLY A 126 9.91 9.49 -10.64
CA GLY A 126 10.34 10.26 -9.48
C GLY A 126 10.89 11.63 -9.86
N LEU A 127 11.73 11.69 -10.89
CA LEU A 127 12.27 12.96 -11.41
C LEU A 127 11.16 13.86 -11.97
N ILE A 128 10.19 13.30 -12.70
CA ILE A 128 9.02 14.05 -13.19
C ILE A 128 8.20 14.62 -12.03
N LEU A 129 7.96 13.81 -10.98
CA LEU A 129 7.27 14.29 -9.79
C LEU A 129 8.01 15.43 -9.09
N ILE A 130 9.31 15.28 -8.88
CA ILE A 130 10.16 16.33 -8.30
C ILE A 130 10.05 17.61 -9.14
N TYR A 131 10.16 17.49 -10.47
CA TYR A 131 9.99 18.62 -11.39
C TYR A 131 8.64 19.31 -11.20
N LEU A 132 7.52 18.55 -11.16
CA LEU A 132 6.17 19.09 -10.98
C LEU A 132 5.98 19.83 -9.65
N PHE A 133 6.65 19.36 -8.59
CA PHE A 133 6.59 20.03 -7.28
C PHE A 133 7.49 21.25 -7.19
N VAL A 134 8.72 21.17 -7.70
CA VAL A 134 9.71 22.25 -7.60
C VAL A 134 9.34 23.43 -8.50
N PHE A 135 9.00 23.18 -9.75
CA PHE A 135 8.68 24.24 -10.72
C PHE A 135 7.23 24.71 -10.65
N ASN A 136 6.44 24.13 -9.74
CA ASN A 136 5.06 24.52 -9.45
C ASN A 136 4.23 24.76 -10.71
N ASP A 137 4.26 23.81 -11.65
CA ASP A 137 3.52 23.92 -12.90
C ASP A 137 2.02 24.16 -12.61
N LYS A 138 1.51 25.33 -13.02
CA LYS A 138 0.13 25.77 -12.80
C LYS A 138 -0.90 24.91 -13.55
N LYS A 139 -0.46 24.12 -14.53
CA LYS A 139 -1.32 23.18 -15.27
C LYS A 139 -1.85 22.06 -14.39
N PHE A 140 -1.11 21.68 -13.34
CA PHE A 140 -1.52 20.65 -12.42
C PHE A 140 -1.97 21.24 -11.09
N SER A 141 -3.17 20.89 -10.67
CA SER A 141 -3.65 21.25 -9.34
C SER A 141 -2.80 20.57 -8.25
N ASN A 142 -2.71 21.17 -7.08
CA ASN A 142 -2.02 20.54 -5.94
C ASN A 142 -2.63 19.17 -5.59
N GLN A 143 -3.93 18.99 -5.79
CA GLN A 143 -4.60 17.69 -5.58
C GLN A 143 -4.11 16.65 -6.57
N SER A 144 -3.96 17.00 -7.85
CA SER A 144 -3.44 16.09 -8.88
C SER A 144 -1.99 15.71 -8.60
N LYS A 145 -1.15 16.65 -8.18
CA LYS A 145 0.24 16.38 -7.81
C LYS A 145 0.34 15.42 -6.63
N MET A 146 -0.49 15.60 -5.60
CA MET A 146 -0.54 14.69 -4.44
C MET A 146 -1.04 13.31 -4.82
N LEU A 147 -2.05 13.21 -5.71
CA LEU A 147 -2.53 11.92 -6.20
C LEU A 147 -1.44 11.19 -6.98
N LEU A 148 -0.73 11.87 -7.86
CA LEU A 148 0.40 11.30 -8.61
C LEU A 148 1.51 10.82 -7.67
N ALA A 149 1.86 11.60 -6.65
CA ALA A 149 2.84 11.20 -5.65
C ALA A 149 2.38 9.95 -4.88
N PHE A 150 1.11 9.87 -4.52
CA PHE A 150 0.54 8.71 -3.84
C PHE A 150 0.59 7.45 -4.72
N VAL A 151 0.16 7.56 -5.98
CA VAL A 151 0.24 6.45 -6.96
C VAL A 151 1.70 6.01 -7.15
N PHE A 152 2.63 6.96 -7.26
CA PHE A 152 4.06 6.66 -7.37
C PHE A 152 4.61 5.88 -6.18
N ILE A 153 4.25 6.28 -4.95
CA ILE A 153 4.66 5.57 -3.73
C ILE A 153 4.10 4.15 -3.72
N ILE A 154 2.80 3.98 -4.04
CA ILE A 154 2.17 2.66 -4.13
C ILE A 154 2.89 1.79 -5.16
N SER A 155 3.15 2.31 -6.35
CA SER A 155 3.85 1.58 -7.42
C SER A 155 5.25 1.16 -6.99
N THR A 156 5.98 2.03 -6.29
CA THR A 156 7.33 1.73 -5.78
C THR A 156 7.28 0.61 -4.73
N ILE A 157 6.32 0.64 -3.83
CA ILE A 157 6.13 -0.42 -2.83
C ILE A 157 5.76 -1.74 -3.51
N SER A 158 4.85 -1.70 -4.48
CA SER A 158 4.42 -2.87 -5.25
C SER A 158 5.59 -3.48 -6.05
N TYR A 159 6.53 -2.66 -6.52
CA TYR A 159 7.75 -3.14 -7.16
C TYR A 159 8.61 -3.99 -6.23
N VAL A 160 8.79 -3.58 -4.97
CA VAL A 160 9.53 -4.36 -3.98
C VAL A 160 8.88 -5.74 -3.78
N GLN A 161 7.55 -5.80 -3.79
CA GLN A 161 6.82 -7.07 -3.74
C GLN A 161 7.03 -7.91 -5.00
N ALA A 162 6.98 -7.28 -6.17
CA ALA A 162 7.17 -7.98 -7.44
C ALA A 162 8.57 -8.57 -7.59
N LEU A 163 9.60 -7.94 -7.03
CA LEU A 163 10.96 -8.48 -6.99
C LEU A 163 11.03 -9.83 -6.27
N SER A 164 10.21 -10.02 -5.24
CA SER A 164 10.18 -11.29 -4.51
C SER A 164 9.62 -12.47 -5.31
N ARG A 165 8.93 -12.20 -6.41
CA ARG A 165 8.30 -13.21 -7.27
C ARG A 165 8.86 -13.27 -8.68
N SER A 166 9.92 -12.60 -9.01
CA SER A 166 10.74 -12.49 -10.23
C SER A 166 10.18 -13.04 -11.57
N ASP A 167 8.91 -13.44 -11.65
CA ASP A 167 8.26 -13.87 -12.87
C ASP A 167 7.65 -12.69 -13.64
N GLY A 168 7.51 -12.87 -14.96
CA GLY A 168 7.06 -11.82 -15.85
C GLY A 168 5.68 -11.23 -15.55
N PRO A 169 4.66 -12.02 -15.15
CA PRO A 169 3.35 -11.50 -14.79
C PRO A 169 3.37 -10.56 -13.58
N HIS A 170 4.00 -10.98 -12.46
CA HIS A 170 4.02 -10.19 -11.22
C HIS A 170 4.80 -8.87 -11.39
N MET A 171 5.88 -8.89 -12.21
CA MET A 171 6.63 -7.67 -12.50
C MET A 171 5.82 -6.69 -13.36
N ARG A 172 4.91 -7.18 -14.23
CA ARG A 172 4.01 -6.30 -15.01
C ARG A 172 2.91 -5.72 -14.13
N GLU A 173 2.30 -6.51 -13.27
CA GLU A 173 1.23 -6.06 -12.36
C GLU A 173 1.67 -4.96 -11.40
N SER A 174 2.95 -4.88 -11.06
CA SER A 174 3.47 -3.81 -10.19
C SER A 174 3.48 -2.43 -10.84
N PHE A 175 3.42 -2.38 -12.19
CA PHE A 175 3.53 -1.13 -12.96
C PHE A 175 2.31 -0.87 -13.88
N GLY A 176 1.29 -1.74 -13.82
CA GLY A 176 -0.04 -1.59 -14.37
C GLY A 176 -0.28 -1.19 -15.64
#